data_4cdf54bfa4b1c1cfe245ac3acdacdee4
#
_entry.id   4cdf54bfa4b1c1cfe245ac3acdacdee4
#
_cell.length_a   1.000
_cell.length_b   1.000
_cell.length_c   1.000
_cell.angle_alpha   90.00
_cell.angle_beta   90.00
_cell.angle_gamma   90.00
#
_symmetry.space_group_name_H-M   'P 1'
#
loop_
_entity.id
_entity.type
_entity.pdbx_description
1 polymer ?
#
loop_
_entity_poly.entity_id
_entity_poly.type
_entity_poly.pdbx_seq_one_letter_code
_entity_poly.pdbx_strand_id
1 'polypeptide(L)'
;MRVTVTGATGRIGTQLVGVLRRRGDEVTVLSRNPDKARAALGVEVHAWQPESEPAPTDALAGRDGVVHLAGEDVAQRWNDDVKRRLLSSRELGTRNLVAGLRAAEPRPGVLVSASAVGYYGPRGEERVTEEAAAGDDFLAQICIIWEREAAAAEQLGVRVVRVRTGIPLDKGGGALAKMLPFFRLGIGGPVAGGHQYMSWIHLDDLVGIYIAALDGSEWSGAVNGTAPAPATNAEFSKALGRALHRPALAPVPSLAIRALYGEMSRIVVTGQRVVPQRVQALGYSFSHSELDEALRSALAG
;
A
#
# COMPACT_ATOMS: atom_id res chain seq x y z
N MET A 1 12.13 11.38 15.28
CA MET A 1 10.68 11.55 15.61
C MET A 1 10.21 10.42 16.51
N ARG A 2 9.08 10.62 17.18
CA ARG A 2 8.31 9.55 17.88
C ARG A 2 7.12 9.19 17.00
N VAL A 3 7.08 7.95 16.47
CA VAL A 3 6.10 7.55 15.45
C VAL A 3 5.35 6.30 15.89
N THR A 4 4.01 6.35 15.82
CA THR A 4 3.17 5.17 15.99
C THR A 4 2.84 4.55 14.65
N VAL A 5 3.01 3.23 14.53
CA VAL A 5 2.74 2.50 13.30
C VAL A 5 1.71 1.40 13.54
N THR A 6 0.64 1.38 12.74
CA THR A 6 -0.30 0.25 12.69
C THR A 6 -0.02 -0.61 11.46
N GLY A 7 -0.34 -1.90 11.50
CA GLY A 7 -0.01 -2.80 10.39
C GLY A 7 1.50 -3.05 10.22
N ALA A 8 2.29 -2.78 11.25
CA ALA A 8 3.75 -2.84 11.26
C ALA A 8 4.34 -4.22 10.95
N THR A 9 3.59 -5.30 11.19
CA THR A 9 4.02 -6.68 10.88
C THR A 9 3.78 -7.10 9.42
N GLY A 10 3.12 -6.25 8.63
CA GLY A 10 3.00 -6.42 7.19
C GLY A 10 4.30 -6.05 6.45
N ARG A 11 4.36 -6.32 5.14
CA ARG A 11 5.58 -6.11 4.33
C ARG A 11 6.05 -4.65 4.33
N ILE A 12 5.16 -3.73 4.00
CA ILE A 12 5.46 -2.28 4.03
C ILE A 12 5.82 -1.85 5.45
N GLY A 13 5.03 -2.28 6.44
CA GLY A 13 5.22 -1.90 7.84
C GLY A 13 6.54 -2.38 8.44
N THR A 14 6.93 -3.63 8.18
CA THR A 14 8.22 -4.18 8.65
C THR A 14 9.41 -3.39 8.10
N GLN A 15 9.38 -3.07 6.80
CA GLN A 15 10.44 -2.29 6.19
C GLN A 15 10.44 -0.84 6.69
N LEU A 16 9.28 -0.20 6.81
CA LEU A 16 9.14 1.15 7.37
C LEU A 16 9.69 1.23 8.80
N VAL A 17 9.30 0.31 9.68
CA VAL A 17 9.83 0.24 11.06
C VAL A 17 11.34 0.08 11.05
N GLY A 18 11.87 -0.78 10.18
CA GLY A 18 13.32 -0.97 10.03
C GLY A 18 14.03 0.32 9.62
N VAL A 19 13.49 1.09 8.67
CA VAL A 19 14.08 2.37 8.23
C VAL A 19 13.98 3.42 9.32
N LEU A 20 12.81 3.60 9.95
CA LEU A 20 12.62 4.56 11.05
C LEU A 20 13.62 4.31 12.20
N ARG A 21 13.79 3.05 12.60
CA ARG A 21 14.77 2.68 13.64
C ARG A 21 16.22 3.00 13.24
N ARG A 22 16.62 2.69 12.00
CA ARG A 22 17.98 3.03 11.52
C ARG A 22 18.21 4.53 11.46
N ARG A 23 17.14 5.32 11.24
CA ARG A 23 17.17 6.79 11.30
C ARG A 23 17.27 7.34 12.73
N GLY A 24 17.06 6.52 13.73
CA GLY A 24 17.07 6.91 15.15
C GLY A 24 15.71 7.38 15.67
N ASP A 25 14.61 7.08 14.95
CA ASP A 25 13.27 7.38 15.43
C ASP A 25 12.82 6.38 16.52
N GLU A 26 12.03 6.88 17.45
CA GLU A 26 11.34 6.06 18.45
C GLU A 26 10.03 5.54 17.84
N VAL A 27 9.91 4.21 17.73
CA VAL A 27 8.76 3.59 17.08
C VAL A 27 7.92 2.83 18.09
N THR A 28 6.64 3.17 18.16
CA THR A 28 5.59 2.42 18.87
C THR A 28 4.68 1.72 17.85
N VAL A 29 4.24 0.51 18.14
CA VAL A 29 3.40 -0.29 17.24
C VAL A 29 2.07 -0.63 17.89
N LEU A 30 0.99 -0.51 17.13
CA LEU A 30 -0.32 -1.04 17.50
C LEU A 30 -0.56 -2.36 16.78
N SER A 31 -0.87 -3.43 17.53
CA SER A 31 -1.04 -4.77 16.97
C SER A 31 -2.12 -5.58 17.68
N ARG A 32 -2.84 -6.40 16.91
CA ARG A 32 -3.77 -7.42 17.45
C ARG A 32 -3.05 -8.54 18.21
N ASN A 33 -1.76 -8.75 17.88
CA ASN A 33 -0.93 -9.76 18.53
C ASN A 33 0.40 -9.10 18.99
N PRO A 34 0.40 -8.44 20.16
CA PRO A 34 1.54 -7.63 20.63
C PRO A 34 2.80 -8.46 20.83
N ASP A 35 2.72 -9.68 21.35
CA ASP A 35 3.90 -10.51 21.62
C ASP A 35 4.60 -10.93 20.34
N LYS A 36 3.84 -11.37 19.32
CA LYS A 36 4.38 -11.68 18.00
C LYS A 36 5.00 -10.43 17.34
N ALA A 37 4.35 -9.28 17.45
CA ALA A 37 4.87 -8.05 16.88
C ALA A 37 6.15 -7.60 17.58
N ARG A 38 6.21 -7.68 18.91
CA ARG A 38 7.40 -7.35 19.72
C ARG A 38 8.57 -8.25 19.37
N ALA A 39 8.34 -9.57 19.29
CA ALA A 39 9.37 -10.53 18.90
C ALA A 39 9.92 -10.29 17.48
N ALA A 40 9.05 -9.91 16.53
CA ALA A 40 9.44 -9.68 15.13
C ALA A 40 10.15 -8.34 14.90
N LEU A 41 9.76 -7.27 15.63
CA LEU A 41 10.18 -5.90 15.33
C LEU A 41 11.15 -5.32 16.36
N GLY A 42 11.16 -5.82 17.59
CA GLY A 42 12.04 -5.34 18.66
C GLY A 42 11.76 -3.89 19.07
N VAL A 43 10.49 -3.48 19.09
CA VAL A 43 10.03 -2.13 19.45
C VAL A 43 8.94 -2.21 20.50
N GLU A 44 8.54 -1.06 21.05
CA GLU A 44 7.37 -0.94 21.91
C GLU A 44 6.10 -1.34 21.16
N VAL A 45 5.26 -2.17 21.78
CA VAL A 45 4.01 -2.65 21.16
C VAL A 45 2.87 -2.60 22.16
N HIS A 46 1.77 -1.97 21.76
CA HIS A 46 0.51 -1.97 22.49
C HIS A 46 -0.50 -2.87 21.78
N ALA A 47 -1.33 -3.55 22.57
CA ALA A 47 -2.47 -4.32 22.06
C ALA A 47 -3.54 -3.37 21.52
N TRP A 48 -4.12 -3.72 20.37
CA TRP A 48 -5.24 -2.97 19.81
C TRP A 48 -6.06 -3.84 18.87
N GLN A 49 -7.38 -3.81 19.08
CA GLN A 49 -8.37 -4.48 18.22
C GLN A 49 -9.06 -3.41 17.35
N PRO A 50 -8.56 -3.15 16.14
CA PRO A 50 -8.93 -1.95 15.35
C PRO A 50 -10.42 -1.87 15.01
N GLU A 51 -11.11 -2.99 14.88
CA GLU A 51 -12.53 -3.00 14.53
C GLU A 51 -13.48 -2.89 15.75
N SER A 52 -12.93 -3.00 16.97
CA SER A 52 -13.76 -3.14 18.19
C SER A 52 -13.62 -1.98 19.16
N GLU A 53 -12.49 -1.26 19.15
CA GLU A 53 -12.17 -0.26 20.16
C GLU A 53 -11.33 0.90 19.61
N PRO A 54 -11.44 2.10 20.17
CA PRO A 54 -10.52 3.20 19.86
C PRO A 54 -9.07 2.81 20.10
N ALA A 55 -8.15 3.39 19.30
CA ALA A 55 -6.72 3.18 19.52
C ALA A 55 -6.31 3.74 20.89
N PRO A 56 -5.44 3.02 21.64
CA PRO A 56 -5.03 3.41 22.99
C PRO A 56 -4.28 4.75 22.98
N THR A 57 -4.72 5.65 23.85
CA THR A 57 -4.20 7.03 23.92
C THR A 57 -2.73 7.11 24.33
N ASP A 58 -2.25 6.21 25.18
CA ASP A 58 -0.86 6.12 25.62
C ASP A 58 0.11 5.76 24.47
N ALA A 59 -0.38 5.05 23.44
CA ALA A 59 0.38 4.79 22.25
C ALA A 59 0.37 5.96 21.23
N LEU A 60 -0.46 6.98 21.44
CA LEU A 60 -0.66 8.09 20.51
C LEU A 60 -0.22 9.44 21.12
N ALA A 61 -0.46 9.65 22.41
CA ALA A 61 -0.14 10.89 23.09
C ALA A 61 1.36 11.20 23.06
N GLY A 62 1.69 12.45 22.71
CA GLY A 62 3.07 12.90 22.61
C GLY A 62 3.88 12.30 21.47
N ARG A 63 3.26 11.59 20.53
CA ARG A 63 3.91 11.16 19.28
C ARG A 63 3.89 12.30 18.27
N ASP A 64 4.92 12.36 17.42
CA ASP A 64 5.02 13.38 16.38
C ASP A 64 4.11 13.05 15.19
N GLY A 65 3.97 11.74 14.86
CA GLY A 65 3.13 11.28 13.77
C GLY A 65 2.66 9.84 13.92
N VAL A 66 1.68 9.50 13.09
CA VAL A 66 1.11 8.15 13.00
C VAL A 66 1.14 7.67 11.55
N VAL A 67 1.59 6.42 11.30
CA VAL A 67 1.46 5.75 10.02
C VAL A 67 0.44 4.61 10.15
N HIS A 68 -0.62 4.69 9.37
CA HIS A 68 -1.72 3.72 9.39
C HIS A 68 -1.68 2.81 8.16
N LEU A 69 -1.18 1.58 8.36
CA LEU A 69 -1.07 0.56 7.31
C LEU A 69 -1.98 -0.66 7.56
N ALA A 70 -2.72 -0.66 8.67
CA ALA A 70 -3.56 -1.79 9.03
C ALA A 70 -4.76 -1.94 8.08
N GLY A 71 -5.00 -3.16 7.63
CA GLY A 71 -6.13 -3.52 6.78
C GLY A 71 -6.07 -5.00 6.40
N GLU A 72 -7.22 -5.59 6.10
CA GLU A 72 -7.32 -6.98 5.62
C GLU A 72 -6.68 -7.12 4.24
N ASP A 73 -6.00 -8.27 4.00
CA ASP A 73 -5.35 -8.53 2.71
C ASP A 73 -6.38 -8.65 1.59
N VAL A 74 -6.21 -7.84 0.54
CA VAL A 74 -7.06 -7.85 -0.66
C VAL A 74 -6.77 -9.06 -1.56
N ALA A 75 -5.55 -9.59 -1.52
CA ALA A 75 -5.06 -10.61 -2.44
C ALA A 75 -5.50 -12.03 -2.06
N GLN A 76 -6.80 -12.23 -1.82
CA GLN A 76 -7.47 -13.50 -1.51
C GLN A 76 -8.72 -13.69 -2.38
N ARG A 77 -9.28 -14.89 -2.44
CA ARG A 77 -10.51 -15.14 -3.19
C ARG A 77 -11.68 -14.46 -2.48
N TRP A 78 -12.41 -13.59 -3.19
CA TRP A 78 -13.50 -12.83 -2.60
C TRP A 78 -14.81 -13.65 -2.55
N ASN A 79 -15.46 -13.55 -1.42
CA ASN A 79 -16.85 -13.88 -1.15
C ASN A 79 -17.42 -12.75 -0.25
N ASP A 80 -18.69 -12.84 0.10
CA ASP A 80 -19.35 -11.78 0.90
C ASP A 80 -18.68 -11.58 2.26
N ASP A 81 -18.19 -12.64 2.92
CA ASP A 81 -17.49 -12.54 4.20
C ASP A 81 -16.15 -11.82 4.05
N VAL A 82 -15.38 -12.16 3.01
CA VAL A 82 -14.12 -11.48 2.70
C VAL A 82 -14.37 -10.02 2.38
N LYS A 83 -15.37 -9.71 1.55
CA LYS A 83 -15.73 -8.33 1.21
C LYS A 83 -16.12 -7.52 2.44
N ARG A 84 -16.90 -8.10 3.36
CA ARG A 84 -17.23 -7.44 4.63
C ARG A 84 -15.98 -7.15 5.45
N ARG A 85 -15.06 -8.11 5.61
CA ARG A 85 -13.80 -7.89 6.34
C ARG A 85 -12.90 -6.86 5.67
N LEU A 86 -12.81 -6.86 4.33
CA LEU A 86 -12.05 -5.86 3.58
C LEU A 86 -12.57 -4.44 3.85
N LEU A 87 -13.88 -4.27 3.92
CA LEU A 87 -14.52 -3.00 4.21
C LEU A 87 -14.38 -2.63 5.70
N SER A 88 -14.80 -3.52 6.62
CA SER A 88 -14.82 -3.22 8.06
C SER A 88 -13.43 -2.93 8.62
N SER A 89 -12.41 -3.68 8.20
CA SER A 89 -11.03 -3.47 8.66
C SER A 89 -10.51 -2.07 8.32
N ARG A 90 -10.97 -1.47 7.23
CA ARG A 90 -10.57 -0.12 6.82
C ARG A 90 -11.49 0.96 7.40
N GLU A 91 -12.78 0.76 7.31
CA GLU A 91 -13.76 1.70 7.85
C GLU A 91 -13.66 1.83 9.38
N LEU A 92 -13.92 0.72 10.08
CA LEU A 92 -13.91 0.71 11.54
C LEU A 92 -12.51 0.90 12.11
N GLY A 93 -11.51 0.23 11.52
CA GLY A 93 -10.13 0.37 11.97
C GLY A 93 -9.62 1.80 11.88
N THR A 94 -9.90 2.51 10.78
CA THR A 94 -9.48 3.90 10.63
C THR A 94 -10.31 4.84 11.51
N ARG A 95 -11.62 4.63 11.60
CA ARG A 95 -12.50 5.39 12.49
C ARG A 95 -12.04 5.30 13.95
N ASN A 96 -11.72 4.11 14.41
CA ASN A 96 -11.25 3.86 15.77
C ASN A 96 -9.84 4.43 16.02
N LEU A 97 -8.97 4.45 15.00
CA LEU A 97 -7.70 5.17 15.10
C LEU A 97 -7.94 6.68 15.30
N VAL A 98 -8.81 7.28 14.50
CA VAL A 98 -9.15 8.71 14.60
C VAL A 98 -9.85 9.02 15.93
N ALA A 99 -10.66 8.11 16.47
CA ALA A 99 -11.22 8.25 17.81
C ALA A 99 -10.13 8.27 18.90
N GLY A 100 -9.10 7.42 18.79
CA GLY A 100 -7.93 7.46 19.66
C GLY A 100 -7.14 8.77 19.54
N LEU A 101 -6.93 9.26 18.29
CA LEU A 101 -6.28 10.56 18.04
C LEU A 101 -7.05 11.72 18.68
N ARG A 102 -8.38 11.67 18.67
CA ARG A 102 -9.23 12.67 19.30
C ARG A 102 -9.01 12.77 20.82
N ALA A 103 -8.79 11.62 21.45
CA ALA A 103 -8.59 11.52 22.91
C ALA A 103 -7.13 11.73 23.34
N ALA A 104 -6.17 11.65 22.43
CA ALA A 104 -4.75 11.78 22.73
C ALA A 104 -4.35 13.24 23.01
N GLU A 105 -3.58 13.48 24.09
CA GLU A 105 -3.00 14.80 24.44
C GLU A 105 -1.57 14.64 24.98
N PRO A 106 -0.56 15.33 24.41
CA PRO A 106 -0.63 16.11 23.17
C PRO A 106 -0.86 15.20 21.94
N ARG A 107 -1.63 15.71 21.00
CA ARG A 107 -2.05 14.99 19.80
C ARG A 107 -0.93 14.95 18.77
N PRO A 108 -0.75 13.82 18.02
CA PRO A 108 0.17 13.74 16.88
C PRO A 108 -0.13 14.82 15.82
N GLY A 109 0.91 15.41 15.25
CA GLY A 109 0.78 16.47 14.25
C GLY A 109 0.41 15.96 12.84
N VAL A 110 0.66 14.67 12.55
CA VAL A 110 0.42 14.08 11.22
C VAL A 110 -0.09 12.65 11.29
N LEU A 111 -1.05 12.34 10.41
CA LEU A 111 -1.51 11.00 10.08
C LEU A 111 -1.16 10.69 8.62
N VAL A 112 -0.29 9.72 8.38
CA VAL A 112 -0.04 9.17 7.04
C VAL A 112 -0.80 7.85 6.93
N SER A 113 -1.91 7.86 6.20
CA SER A 113 -2.78 6.71 6.04
C SER A 113 -2.54 6.01 4.70
N ALA A 114 -2.49 4.70 4.71
CA ALA A 114 -2.55 3.93 3.49
C ALA A 114 -3.89 4.12 2.78
N SER A 115 -3.84 4.05 1.47
CA SER A 115 -4.92 3.90 0.51
C SER A 115 -4.38 3.06 -0.66
N ALA A 116 -5.08 2.96 -1.77
CA ALA A 116 -4.63 2.22 -2.93
C ALA A 116 -5.07 2.88 -4.25
N VAL A 117 -4.32 2.62 -5.33
CA VAL A 117 -4.71 3.04 -6.71
C VAL A 117 -6.04 2.45 -7.16
N GLY A 118 -6.55 1.42 -6.46
CA GLY A 118 -7.92 0.93 -6.60
C GLY A 118 -8.99 2.02 -6.44
N TYR A 119 -8.67 3.13 -5.77
CA TYR A 119 -9.50 4.33 -5.71
C TYR A 119 -10.03 4.79 -7.08
N TYR A 120 -9.22 4.66 -8.12
CA TYR A 120 -9.58 5.15 -9.46
C TYR A 120 -10.43 4.18 -10.28
N GLY A 121 -10.51 2.91 -9.87
CA GLY A 121 -11.11 1.86 -10.69
C GLY A 121 -10.35 1.61 -12.00
N PRO A 122 -10.88 0.79 -12.92
CA PRO A 122 -10.29 0.58 -14.23
C PRO A 122 -10.32 1.85 -15.09
N ARG A 123 -9.17 2.25 -15.65
CA ARG A 123 -9.03 3.49 -16.46
C ARG A 123 -8.36 3.24 -17.84
N GLY A 124 -8.08 1.98 -18.17
CA GLY A 124 -7.41 1.65 -19.44
C GLY A 124 -6.07 2.37 -19.58
N GLU A 125 -5.88 3.09 -20.69
CA GLU A 125 -4.65 3.82 -21.02
C GLU A 125 -4.62 5.27 -20.53
N GLU A 126 -5.73 5.75 -19.96
CA GLU A 126 -5.84 7.12 -19.42
C GLU A 126 -4.73 7.37 -18.40
N ARG A 127 -3.99 8.48 -18.56
CA ARG A 127 -3.01 8.93 -17.56
C ARG A 127 -3.72 9.47 -16.35
N VAL A 128 -3.65 8.78 -15.22
CA VAL A 128 -4.37 9.08 -13.99
C VAL A 128 -3.45 9.76 -12.99
N THR A 129 -3.83 10.95 -12.53
CA THR A 129 -3.14 11.72 -11.48
C THR A 129 -3.98 11.74 -10.21
N GLU A 130 -3.47 12.37 -9.15
CA GLU A 130 -4.16 12.50 -7.86
C GLU A 130 -5.49 13.29 -7.95
N GLU A 131 -5.67 14.09 -8.99
CA GLU A 131 -6.87 14.90 -9.24
C GLU A 131 -8.00 14.11 -9.91
N ALA A 132 -7.70 12.92 -10.43
CA ALA A 132 -8.70 12.12 -11.11
C ALA A 132 -9.81 11.65 -10.14
N ALA A 133 -11.03 11.64 -10.65
CA ALA A 133 -12.19 11.18 -9.89
C ALA A 133 -12.08 9.71 -9.50
N ALA A 134 -12.74 9.35 -8.40
CA ALA A 134 -12.86 7.97 -7.96
C ALA A 134 -13.61 7.11 -8.99
N GLY A 135 -13.30 5.83 -9.01
CA GLY A 135 -14.10 4.82 -9.70
C GLY A 135 -15.39 4.47 -8.94
N ASP A 136 -16.15 3.55 -9.49
CA ASP A 136 -17.46 3.13 -8.97
C ASP A 136 -17.51 1.64 -8.56
N ASP A 137 -16.41 0.90 -8.74
CA ASP A 137 -16.34 -0.51 -8.39
C ASP A 137 -16.10 -0.73 -6.87
N PHE A 138 -16.15 -1.98 -6.45
CA PHE A 138 -16.01 -2.36 -5.03
C PHE A 138 -14.68 -1.88 -4.42
N LEU A 139 -13.57 -1.93 -5.16
CA LEU A 139 -12.28 -1.46 -4.65
C LEU A 139 -12.25 0.06 -4.49
N ALA A 140 -12.83 0.79 -5.45
CA ALA A 140 -12.94 2.23 -5.37
C ALA A 140 -13.78 2.63 -4.14
N GLN A 141 -14.91 1.95 -3.90
CA GLN A 141 -15.76 2.17 -2.73
C GLN A 141 -15.01 1.96 -1.42
N ILE A 142 -14.23 0.86 -1.31
CA ILE A 142 -13.38 0.62 -0.13
C ILE A 142 -12.40 1.78 0.08
N CYS A 143 -11.70 2.21 -0.97
CA CYS A 143 -10.71 3.28 -0.88
C CYS A 143 -11.37 4.63 -0.52
N ILE A 144 -12.53 4.95 -1.10
CA ILE A 144 -13.30 6.16 -0.78
C ILE A 144 -13.64 6.20 0.71
N ILE A 145 -14.17 5.10 1.25
CA ILE A 145 -14.53 5.01 2.65
C ILE A 145 -13.28 5.13 3.53
N TRP A 146 -12.22 4.41 3.20
CA TRP A 146 -10.96 4.45 3.92
C TRP A 146 -10.38 5.87 4.00
N GLU A 147 -10.30 6.56 2.85
CA GLU A 147 -9.79 7.93 2.77
C GLU A 147 -10.69 8.93 3.51
N ARG A 148 -12.02 8.74 3.49
CA ARG A 148 -12.97 9.55 4.24
C ARG A 148 -12.76 9.43 5.75
N GLU A 149 -12.63 8.21 6.26
CA GLU A 149 -12.40 7.99 7.70
C GLU A 149 -11.04 8.56 8.14
N ALA A 150 -9.99 8.45 7.31
CA ALA A 150 -8.69 9.07 7.60
C ALA A 150 -8.76 10.60 7.60
N ALA A 151 -9.45 11.19 6.61
CA ALA A 151 -9.60 12.64 6.49
C ALA A 151 -10.34 13.27 7.68
N ALA A 152 -11.14 12.52 8.42
CA ALA A 152 -11.80 13.01 9.63
C ALA A 152 -10.81 13.52 10.71
N ALA A 153 -9.53 13.07 10.66
CA ALA A 153 -8.49 13.59 11.56
C ALA A 153 -8.12 15.06 11.25
N GLU A 154 -8.39 15.58 10.04
CA GLU A 154 -8.16 16.99 9.69
C GLU A 154 -8.99 17.94 10.59
N GLN A 155 -10.20 17.52 10.99
CA GLN A 155 -11.06 18.28 11.91
C GLN A 155 -10.48 18.37 13.33
N LEU A 156 -9.46 17.59 13.65
CA LEU A 156 -8.74 17.61 14.91
C LEU A 156 -7.46 18.46 14.84
N GLY A 157 -7.21 19.13 13.71
CA GLY A 157 -5.96 19.88 13.45
C GLY A 157 -4.76 18.97 13.08
N VAL A 158 -5.00 17.68 12.78
CA VAL A 158 -3.97 16.74 12.35
C VAL A 158 -3.80 16.84 10.83
N ARG A 159 -2.59 17.02 10.34
CA ARG A 159 -2.28 16.96 8.92
C ARG A 159 -2.46 15.52 8.41
N VAL A 160 -3.22 15.31 7.35
CA VAL A 160 -3.51 13.98 6.81
C VAL A 160 -2.92 13.81 5.43
N VAL A 161 -2.13 12.74 5.23
CA VAL A 161 -1.65 12.29 3.92
C VAL A 161 -2.22 10.90 3.62
N ARG A 162 -2.83 10.72 2.46
CA ARG A 162 -3.43 9.44 2.02
C ARG A 162 -2.62 8.90 0.85
N VAL A 163 -1.84 7.83 1.10
CA VAL A 163 -0.94 7.24 0.10
C VAL A 163 -1.70 6.19 -0.71
N ARG A 164 -2.10 6.53 -1.94
CA ARG A 164 -2.71 5.61 -2.90
C ARG A 164 -1.65 4.70 -3.48
N THR A 165 -1.42 3.59 -2.79
CA THR A 165 -0.36 2.63 -3.10
C THR A 165 -0.67 1.87 -4.38
N GLY A 166 0.31 1.81 -5.29
CA GLY A 166 0.30 0.97 -6.48
C GLY A 166 0.58 -0.51 -6.17
N ILE A 167 1.33 -1.17 -7.04
CA ILE A 167 1.73 -2.58 -6.88
C ILE A 167 3.17 -2.59 -6.35
N PRO A 168 3.39 -2.86 -5.04
CA PRO A 168 4.74 -2.89 -4.51
C PRO A 168 5.54 -4.07 -5.07
N LEU A 169 6.75 -3.82 -5.52
CA LEU A 169 7.70 -4.85 -5.94
C LEU A 169 8.41 -5.41 -4.70
N ASP A 170 7.97 -6.59 -4.27
CA ASP A 170 8.52 -7.31 -3.13
C ASP A 170 8.51 -8.82 -3.41
N LYS A 171 9.71 -9.45 -3.46
CA LYS A 171 9.83 -10.90 -3.67
C LYS A 171 9.24 -11.75 -2.56
N GLY A 172 9.09 -11.19 -1.37
CA GLY A 172 8.55 -11.88 -0.19
C GLY A 172 7.04 -11.71 -0.02
N GLY A 173 6.35 -10.93 -0.87
CA GLY A 173 4.93 -10.71 -0.72
C GLY A 173 4.24 -10.06 -1.93
N GLY A 174 2.92 -9.87 -1.81
CA GLY A 174 2.13 -9.17 -2.81
C GLY A 174 2.04 -9.88 -4.16
N ALA A 175 1.88 -9.09 -5.23
CA ALA A 175 1.70 -9.60 -6.59
C ALA A 175 2.97 -10.27 -7.11
N LEU A 176 4.14 -9.67 -6.90
CA LEU A 176 5.42 -10.20 -7.41
C LEU A 176 5.68 -11.62 -6.86
N ALA A 177 5.54 -11.83 -5.56
CA ALA A 177 5.75 -13.13 -4.94
C ALA A 177 4.83 -14.22 -5.54
N LYS A 178 3.58 -13.86 -5.88
CA LYS A 178 2.63 -14.79 -6.51
C LYS A 178 2.98 -15.11 -7.97
N MET A 179 3.65 -14.22 -8.67
CA MET A 179 4.10 -14.41 -10.06
C MET A 179 5.38 -15.24 -10.13
N LEU A 180 6.30 -15.08 -9.20
CA LEU A 180 7.64 -15.67 -9.23
C LEU A 180 7.67 -17.19 -9.50
N PRO A 181 6.85 -18.04 -8.88
CA PRO A 181 6.90 -19.48 -9.15
C PRO A 181 6.70 -19.82 -10.62
N PHE A 182 5.74 -19.18 -11.29
CA PHE A 182 5.42 -19.42 -12.70
C PHE A 182 6.54 -18.93 -13.62
N PHE A 183 7.09 -17.75 -13.33
CA PHE A 183 8.19 -17.18 -14.11
C PHE A 183 9.48 -17.98 -13.95
N ARG A 184 9.81 -18.44 -12.74
CA ARG A 184 10.98 -19.30 -12.50
C ARG A 184 10.90 -20.63 -13.24
N LEU A 185 9.71 -21.17 -13.44
CA LEU A 185 9.45 -22.37 -14.23
C LEU A 185 9.42 -22.10 -15.75
N GLY A 186 9.53 -20.83 -16.19
CA GLY A 186 9.47 -20.47 -17.61
C GLY A 186 8.07 -20.54 -18.24
N ILE A 187 7.03 -20.68 -17.42
CA ILE A 187 5.62 -20.73 -17.84
C ILE A 187 4.87 -19.42 -17.52
N GLY A 188 5.58 -18.39 -17.08
CA GLY A 188 5.03 -17.06 -16.86
C GLY A 188 4.89 -16.28 -18.17
N GLY A 189 4.00 -15.27 -18.15
CA GLY A 189 3.81 -14.40 -19.31
C GLY A 189 2.64 -13.45 -19.14
N PRO A 190 2.28 -12.70 -20.20
CA PRO A 190 1.23 -11.70 -20.14
C PRO A 190 -0.15 -12.31 -19.85
N VAL A 191 -0.88 -11.68 -18.96
CA VAL A 191 -2.24 -12.06 -18.56
C VAL A 191 -3.25 -11.32 -19.42
N ALA A 192 -4.30 -11.99 -19.91
CA ALA A 192 -5.43 -11.38 -20.63
C ALA A 192 -5.00 -10.45 -21.79
N GLY A 193 -3.99 -10.85 -22.54
CA GLY A 193 -3.44 -10.05 -23.65
C GLY A 193 -2.37 -9.04 -23.21
N GLY A 194 -2.25 -8.73 -21.93
CA GLY A 194 -1.17 -7.90 -21.37
C GLY A 194 -1.28 -6.40 -21.61
N HIS A 195 -2.43 -5.89 -22.08
CA HIS A 195 -2.63 -4.47 -22.39
C HIS A 195 -2.89 -3.61 -21.15
N GLN A 196 -3.39 -4.20 -20.06
CA GLN A 196 -3.70 -3.47 -18.83
C GLN A 196 -2.44 -2.93 -18.17
N TYR A 197 -2.50 -1.68 -17.69
CA TYR A 197 -1.39 -1.05 -16.98
C TYR A 197 -1.23 -1.59 -15.57
N MET A 198 0.01 -1.71 -15.15
CA MET A 198 0.45 -2.03 -13.79
C MET A 198 1.19 -0.80 -13.23
N SER A 199 0.55 -0.11 -12.29
CA SER A 199 1.14 1.02 -11.59
C SER A 199 2.00 0.49 -10.45
N TRP A 200 3.19 0.04 -10.78
CA TRP A 200 4.15 -0.55 -9.86
C TRP A 200 4.91 0.50 -9.05
N ILE A 201 5.54 0.09 -7.95
CA ILE A 201 6.49 0.87 -7.17
C ILE A 201 7.50 -0.05 -6.50
N HIS A 202 8.78 0.33 -6.41
CA HIS A 202 9.73 -0.39 -5.57
C HIS A 202 9.39 -0.17 -4.09
N LEU A 203 9.56 -1.20 -3.26
CA LEU A 203 9.18 -1.13 -1.85
C LEU A 203 9.98 -0.05 -1.09
N ASP A 204 11.26 0.17 -1.43
CA ASP A 204 12.08 1.24 -0.84
C ASP A 204 11.52 2.63 -1.15
N ASP A 205 11.11 2.89 -2.39
CA ASP A 205 10.49 4.17 -2.76
C ASP A 205 9.14 4.36 -2.09
N LEU A 206 8.34 3.30 -1.97
CA LEU A 206 7.08 3.39 -1.24
C LEU A 206 7.30 3.77 0.23
N VAL A 207 8.26 3.14 0.90
CA VAL A 207 8.64 3.48 2.29
C VAL A 207 9.20 4.90 2.35
N GLY A 208 10.01 5.30 1.37
CA GLY A 208 10.51 6.67 1.24
C GLY A 208 9.40 7.72 1.14
N ILE A 209 8.33 7.44 0.39
CA ILE A 209 7.15 8.30 0.30
C ILE A 209 6.44 8.42 1.68
N TYR A 210 6.28 7.33 2.42
CA TYR A 210 5.72 7.39 3.78
C TYR A 210 6.56 8.26 4.72
N ILE A 211 7.88 8.16 4.63
CA ILE A 211 8.80 8.97 5.43
C ILE A 211 8.75 10.44 5.01
N ALA A 212 8.78 10.74 3.71
CA ALA A 212 8.65 12.10 3.21
C ALA A 212 7.31 12.73 3.63
N ALA A 213 6.23 11.95 3.65
CA ALA A 213 4.92 12.39 4.11
C ALA A 213 4.86 12.64 5.63
N LEU A 214 5.63 11.90 6.42
CA LEU A 214 5.78 12.18 7.86
C LEU A 214 6.51 13.49 8.11
N ASP A 215 7.65 13.68 7.43
CA ASP A 215 8.60 14.75 7.70
C ASP A 215 8.17 16.09 7.06
N GLY A 216 7.59 16.06 5.85
CA GLY A 216 7.29 17.25 5.06
C GLY A 216 5.98 17.92 5.47
N SER A 217 6.04 19.18 5.91
CA SER A 217 4.86 19.95 6.31
C SER A 217 3.91 20.27 5.15
N GLU A 218 4.42 20.37 3.93
CA GLU A 218 3.69 20.63 2.70
C GLU A 218 2.94 19.39 2.15
N TRP A 219 3.26 18.20 2.66
CA TRP A 219 2.57 16.96 2.28
C TRP A 219 1.21 16.88 2.95
N SER A 220 0.13 16.93 2.16
CA SER A 220 -1.25 16.80 2.66
C SER A 220 -2.14 16.20 1.59
N GLY A 221 -3.31 15.69 1.95
CA GLY A 221 -4.28 15.14 1.00
C GLY A 221 -3.81 13.82 0.35
N ALA A 222 -4.33 13.49 -0.83
CA ALA A 222 -3.98 12.27 -1.53
C ALA A 222 -2.67 12.41 -2.31
N VAL A 223 -1.85 11.35 -2.32
CA VAL A 223 -0.64 11.20 -3.13
C VAL A 223 -0.58 9.80 -3.73
N ASN A 224 -0.10 9.66 -4.96
CA ASN A 224 0.05 8.36 -5.61
C ASN A 224 1.40 7.74 -5.25
N GLY A 225 1.37 6.64 -4.49
CA GLY A 225 2.53 5.80 -4.20
C GLY A 225 2.81 4.83 -5.34
N THR A 226 3.21 5.37 -6.51
CA THR A 226 3.55 4.62 -7.72
C THR A 226 4.88 5.10 -8.29
N ALA A 227 5.55 4.27 -9.09
CA ALA A 227 6.70 4.71 -9.86
C ALA A 227 6.28 5.70 -10.97
N PRO A 228 7.20 6.57 -11.46
CA PRO A 228 6.90 7.55 -12.51
C PRO A 228 6.46 6.95 -13.84
N ALA A 229 6.94 5.75 -14.15
CA ALA A 229 6.72 5.05 -15.42
C ALA A 229 5.91 3.75 -15.22
N PRO A 230 4.57 3.83 -15.16
CA PRO A 230 3.74 2.63 -15.14
C PRO A 230 3.91 1.83 -16.43
N ALA A 231 3.92 0.50 -16.33
CA ALA A 231 4.12 -0.40 -17.44
C ALA A 231 2.85 -1.20 -17.77
N THR A 232 2.66 -1.61 -19.01
CA THR A 232 1.66 -2.62 -19.33
C THR A 232 2.04 -3.97 -18.73
N ASN A 233 1.06 -4.84 -18.53
CA ASN A 233 1.33 -6.20 -18.03
C ASN A 233 2.26 -6.99 -18.96
N ALA A 234 2.18 -6.77 -20.28
CA ALA A 234 3.09 -7.38 -21.25
C ALA A 234 4.55 -6.87 -21.07
N GLU A 235 4.75 -5.57 -20.90
CA GLU A 235 6.06 -4.99 -20.62
C GLU A 235 6.62 -5.48 -19.29
N PHE A 236 5.79 -5.49 -18.25
CA PHE A 236 6.15 -6.00 -16.94
C PHE A 236 6.56 -7.48 -17.00
N SER A 237 5.78 -8.31 -17.71
CA SER A 237 6.09 -9.72 -17.88
C SER A 237 7.42 -9.94 -18.58
N LYS A 238 7.69 -9.19 -19.66
CA LYS A 238 8.99 -9.24 -20.36
C LYS A 238 10.15 -8.81 -19.44
N ALA A 239 9.97 -7.72 -18.69
CA ALA A 239 11.00 -7.23 -17.75
C ALA A 239 11.28 -8.26 -16.64
N LEU A 240 10.23 -8.87 -16.07
CA LEU A 240 10.38 -9.92 -15.04
C LEU A 240 11.08 -11.16 -15.61
N GLY A 241 10.75 -11.55 -16.85
CA GLY A 241 11.43 -12.64 -17.54
C GLY A 241 12.93 -12.35 -17.71
N ARG A 242 13.31 -11.14 -18.15
CA ARG A 242 14.72 -10.70 -18.26
C ARG A 242 15.43 -10.74 -16.89
N ALA A 243 14.79 -10.22 -15.85
CA ALA A 243 15.37 -10.18 -14.51
C ALA A 243 15.60 -11.58 -13.92
N LEU A 244 14.79 -12.58 -14.31
CA LEU A 244 14.92 -13.98 -13.88
C LEU A 244 15.71 -14.85 -14.85
N HIS A 245 16.16 -14.31 -16.00
CA HIS A 245 16.78 -15.08 -17.09
C HIS A 245 15.88 -16.25 -17.55
N ARG A 246 14.59 -16.00 -17.70
CA ARG A 246 13.56 -16.98 -18.12
C ARG A 246 12.69 -16.40 -19.22
N PRO A 247 12.20 -17.24 -20.15
CA PRO A 247 11.21 -16.79 -21.12
C PRO A 247 9.92 -16.36 -20.41
N ALA A 248 9.25 -15.33 -20.95
CA ALA A 248 7.99 -14.81 -20.45
C ALA A 248 6.96 -14.73 -21.58
N LEU A 249 6.81 -15.83 -22.32
CA LEU A 249 6.05 -15.88 -23.56
C LEU A 249 4.69 -16.62 -23.42
N ALA A 250 4.47 -17.36 -22.34
CA ALA A 250 3.25 -18.15 -22.16
C ALA A 250 2.06 -17.23 -21.84
N PRO A 251 1.08 -17.06 -22.77
CA PRO A 251 -0.07 -16.20 -22.48
C PRO A 251 -0.96 -16.86 -21.43
N VAL A 252 -1.34 -16.10 -20.41
CA VAL A 252 -2.26 -16.56 -19.35
C VAL A 252 -3.68 -16.09 -19.69
N PRO A 253 -4.62 -16.99 -20.05
CA PRO A 253 -5.98 -16.61 -20.37
C PRO A 253 -6.69 -15.98 -19.15
N SER A 254 -7.53 -14.97 -19.39
CA SER A 254 -8.33 -14.35 -18.32
C SER A 254 -9.25 -15.35 -17.61
N LEU A 255 -9.72 -16.38 -18.33
CA LEU A 255 -10.56 -17.44 -17.76
C LEU A 255 -9.83 -18.25 -16.69
N ALA A 256 -8.53 -18.54 -16.88
CA ALA A 256 -7.71 -19.22 -15.88
C ALA A 256 -7.57 -18.39 -14.61
N ILE A 257 -7.34 -17.08 -14.75
CA ILE A 257 -7.25 -16.15 -13.61
C ILE A 257 -8.60 -16.05 -12.89
N ARG A 258 -9.71 -15.99 -13.63
CA ARG A 258 -11.06 -15.97 -13.03
C ARG A 258 -11.38 -17.27 -12.28
N ALA A 259 -10.98 -18.43 -12.80
CA ALA A 259 -11.18 -19.71 -12.12
C ALA A 259 -10.41 -19.78 -10.79
N LEU A 260 -9.17 -19.26 -10.75
CA LEU A 260 -8.31 -19.28 -9.56
C LEU A 260 -8.76 -18.26 -8.50
N TYR A 261 -9.05 -17.03 -8.91
CA TYR A 261 -9.22 -15.90 -8.00
C TYR A 261 -10.66 -15.38 -7.88
N GLY A 262 -11.59 -15.90 -8.69
CA GLY A 262 -12.99 -15.44 -8.68
C GLY A 262 -13.09 -13.95 -9.04
N GLU A 263 -13.89 -13.21 -8.29
CA GLU A 263 -14.12 -11.79 -8.53
C GLU A 263 -12.85 -10.94 -8.37
N MET A 264 -11.93 -11.32 -7.48
CA MET A 264 -10.64 -10.64 -7.30
C MET A 264 -9.79 -10.63 -8.58
N SER A 265 -10.05 -11.55 -9.53
CA SER A 265 -9.40 -11.55 -10.84
C SER A 265 -9.50 -10.22 -11.58
N ARG A 266 -10.52 -9.40 -11.30
CA ARG A 266 -10.69 -8.06 -11.90
C ARG A 266 -9.46 -7.18 -11.67
N ILE A 267 -8.83 -7.25 -10.49
CA ILE A 267 -7.59 -6.51 -10.19
C ILE A 267 -6.45 -6.88 -11.15
N VAL A 268 -6.41 -8.13 -11.59
CA VAL A 268 -5.33 -8.66 -12.43
C VAL A 268 -5.59 -8.43 -13.92
N VAL A 269 -6.86 -8.50 -14.35
CA VAL A 269 -7.24 -8.41 -15.77
C VAL A 269 -7.63 -6.99 -16.21
N THR A 270 -7.76 -6.07 -15.28
CA THR A 270 -7.94 -4.63 -15.55
C THR A 270 -6.76 -3.86 -14.98
N GLY A 271 -6.70 -2.57 -15.25
CA GLY A 271 -5.62 -1.73 -14.73
C GLY A 271 -5.88 -0.25 -14.96
N GLN A 272 -4.98 0.55 -14.42
CA GLN A 272 -4.97 1.99 -14.55
C GLN A 272 -3.53 2.51 -14.68
N ARG A 273 -3.33 3.51 -15.51
CA ARG A 273 -2.04 4.15 -15.75
C ARG A 273 -1.82 5.31 -14.77
N VAL A 274 -1.62 4.98 -13.49
CA VAL A 274 -1.46 5.97 -12.42
C VAL A 274 -0.01 6.47 -12.36
N VAL A 275 0.15 7.79 -12.25
CA VAL A 275 1.44 8.47 -12.13
C VAL A 275 1.51 9.32 -10.86
N PRO A 276 2.69 9.46 -10.23
CA PRO A 276 2.87 10.16 -8.95
C PRO A 276 3.12 11.65 -9.17
N GLN A 277 2.17 12.36 -9.84
CA GLN A 277 2.38 13.75 -10.23
C GLN A 277 2.64 14.66 -9.03
N ARG A 278 1.86 14.48 -7.96
CA ARG A 278 2.00 15.28 -6.75
C ARG A 278 3.25 14.95 -5.94
N VAL A 279 3.61 13.68 -5.87
CA VAL A 279 4.85 13.21 -5.21
C VAL A 279 6.08 13.84 -5.87
N GLN A 280 6.10 13.88 -7.22
CA GLN A 280 7.16 14.55 -7.98
C GLN A 280 7.16 16.07 -7.77
N ALA A 281 5.98 16.70 -7.77
CA ALA A 281 5.86 18.15 -7.52
C ALA A 281 6.30 18.56 -6.11
N LEU A 282 6.17 17.65 -5.13
CA LEU A 282 6.68 17.81 -3.77
C LEU A 282 8.18 17.53 -3.64
N GLY A 283 8.87 17.28 -4.76
CA GLY A 283 10.34 17.12 -4.80
C GLY A 283 10.85 15.75 -4.40
N TYR A 284 10.00 14.71 -4.31
CA TYR A 284 10.48 13.36 -4.03
C TYR A 284 11.29 12.81 -5.20
N SER A 285 12.49 12.30 -4.92
CA SER A 285 13.37 11.67 -5.88
C SER A 285 13.31 10.15 -5.75
N PHE A 286 12.83 9.48 -6.80
CA PHE A 286 12.74 8.02 -6.83
C PHE A 286 14.12 7.39 -6.99
N SER A 287 14.43 6.39 -6.17
CA SER A 287 15.64 5.58 -6.29
C SER A 287 15.52 4.52 -7.38
N HIS A 288 14.31 4.07 -7.67
CA HIS A 288 13.99 3.00 -8.62
C HIS A 288 12.90 3.46 -9.60
N SER A 289 13.28 4.29 -10.59
CA SER A 289 12.36 4.81 -11.60
C SER A 289 12.19 3.90 -12.82
N GLU A 290 13.16 3.01 -13.08
CA GLU A 290 13.20 2.14 -14.24
C GLU A 290 12.81 0.70 -13.87
N LEU A 291 11.83 0.13 -14.57
CA LEU A 291 11.24 -1.17 -14.22
C LEU A 291 12.24 -2.33 -14.19
N ASP A 292 13.13 -2.40 -15.17
CA ASP A 292 14.13 -3.49 -15.25
C ASP A 292 15.13 -3.44 -14.08
N GLU A 293 15.55 -2.25 -13.68
CA GLU A 293 16.43 -2.05 -12.53
C GLU A 293 15.67 -2.36 -11.23
N ALA A 294 14.47 -1.81 -11.08
CA ALA A 294 13.62 -2.03 -9.90
C ALA A 294 13.33 -3.51 -9.65
N LEU A 295 13.04 -4.27 -10.72
CA LEU A 295 12.81 -5.72 -10.59
C LEU A 295 14.08 -6.47 -10.19
N ARG A 296 15.25 -6.13 -10.76
CA ARG A 296 16.52 -6.73 -10.33
C ARG A 296 16.82 -6.45 -8.87
N SER A 297 16.64 -5.21 -8.42
CA SER A 297 16.81 -4.79 -7.03
C SER A 297 15.86 -5.58 -6.10
N ALA A 298 14.55 -5.59 -6.40
CA ALA A 298 13.55 -6.29 -5.61
C ALA A 298 13.78 -7.81 -5.52
N LEU A 299 14.41 -8.41 -6.53
CA LEU A 299 14.74 -9.85 -6.54
C LEU A 299 16.04 -10.17 -5.80
N ALA A 300 16.99 -9.24 -5.73
CA ALA A 300 18.25 -9.41 -5.02
C ALA A 300 18.09 -9.28 -3.49
N GLY A 301 17.32 -8.29 -3.03
CA GLY A 301 17.01 -8.04 -1.60
C GLY A 301 16.22 -9.16 -0.99
#